data_bf46414897c7f32f323f15bbe59d617f
#
_entry.id   bf46414897c7f32f323f15bbe59d617f
#
_cell.length_a   1.000
_cell.length_b   1.000
_cell.length_c   1.000
_cell.angle_alpha   90.00
_cell.angle_beta   90.00
_cell.angle_gamma   90.00
#
_symmetry.space_group_name_H-M   'P 1'
#
loop_
_entity.id
_entity.type
_entity.pdbx_description
1 polymer ?
#
loop_
_entity_poly.entity_id
_entity_poly.type
_entity_poly.pdbx_seq_one_letter_code
_entity_poly.pdbx_strand_id
1 'polypeptide(L)'
;MAIIQCGAGHYYDNEKFSECPHCAMAAQAGGGEKESLTVALAHESRQVENYAVEYVKKNAQAPLPNSTARRDAEEEKTISVYQKKGVSRCIAGWLVCVEGEAYGKDFPIYAGFNRIGRSHSNDIVLDDPQVSREEHCSVIYEEKKNVFYVFPKDGNLVYAGDEMVEQAQEVSSGEVITIGGTQLEFVAFCKGEKRWAKKG
;
A
#
# COMPACT_ATOMS: atom_id res chain seq x y z
N MET A 1 33.64 -17.72 27.69
CA MET A 1 32.38 -17.74 26.91
C MET A 1 32.66 -18.43 25.59
N ALA A 2 32.16 -19.63 25.43
CA ALA A 2 32.31 -20.36 24.18
C ALA A 2 30.93 -20.47 23.51
N ILE A 3 30.75 -19.68 22.47
CA ILE A 3 29.52 -19.67 21.66
C ILE A 3 29.68 -20.72 20.55
N ILE A 4 28.77 -21.67 20.48
CA ILE A 4 28.73 -22.74 19.47
C ILE A 4 27.43 -22.69 18.69
N GLN A 5 27.44 -23.25 17.47
CA GLN A 5 26.25 -23.33 16.61
C GLN A 5 25.68 -24.74 16.65
N CYS A 6 24.38 -24.91 16.89
CA CYS A 6 23.70 -26.19 16.83
C CYS A 6 23.42 -26.66 15.39
N GLY A 7 23.02 -27.91 15.22
CA GLY A 7 22.70 -28.47 13.89
C GLY A 7 21.54 -27.80 13.15
N ALA A 8 20.71 -26.98 13.83
CA ALA A 8 19.65 -26.18 13.26
C ALA A 8 20.05 -24.71 13.00
N GLY A 9 21.35 -24.38 13.16
CA GLY A 9 21.88 -23.06 12.85
C GLY A 9 21.79 -22.01 13.96
N HIS A 10 21.27 -22.32 15.16
CA HIS A 10 21.19 -21.39 16.28
C HIS A 10 22.52 -21.29 17.01
N TYR A 11 22.90 -20.08 17.46
CA TYR A 11 24.08 -19.84 18.31
C TYR A 11 23.67 -19.82 19.76
N TYR A 12 24.46 -20.50 20.63
CA TYR A 12 24.22 -20.54 22.07
C TYR A 12 25.53 -20.74 22.85
N ASP A 13 25.50 -20.38 24.12
CA ASP A 13 26.65 -20.51 25.04
C ASP A 13 26.65 -21.90 25.66
N ASN A 14 27.64 -22.73 25.30
CA ASN A 14 27.76 -24.11 25.78
C ASN A 14 28.29 -24.22 27.22
N GLU A 15 28.76 -23.14 27.83
CA GLU A 15 29.10 -23.09 29.25
C GLU A 15 27.85 -22.94 30.13
N LYS A 16 26.77 -22.37 29.58
CA LYS A 16 25.50 -22.15 30.29
C LYS A 16 24.43 -23.19 29.98
N PHE A 17 24.46 -23.76 28.79
CA PHE A 17 23.44 -24.67 28.30
C PHE A 17 24.11 -25.90 27.68
N SER A 18 23.78 -27.09 28.18
CA SER A 18 24.26 -28.38 27.63
C SER A 18 23.64 -28.66 26.24
N GLU A 19 22.49 -28.06 25.93
CA GLU A 19 21.78 -28.23 24.68
C GLU A 19 21.24 -26.87 24.21
N CYS A 20 21.01 -26.72 22.91
CA CYS A 20 20.48 -25.47 22.36
C CYS A 20 19.08 -25.13 22.92
N PRO A 21 18.89 -24.04 23.66
CA PRO A 21 17.61 -23.73 24.28
C PRO A 21 16.49 -23.47 23.24
N HIS A 22 16.84 -23.01 22.06
CA HIS A 22 15.86 -22.81 20.96
C HIS A 22 15.36 -24.17 20.43
N CYS A 23 16.23 -25.17 20.30
CA CYS A 23 15.82 -26.51 19.87
C CYS A 23 15.05 -27.26 20.97
N ALA A 24 15.42 -27.06 22.23
CA ALA A 24 14.73 -27.67 23.38
C ALA A 24 13.30 -27.13 23.55
N MET A 25 13.09 -25.80 23.32
CA MET A 25 11.74 -25.20 23.32
C MET A 25 10.88 -25.74 22.16
N ALA A 26 11.46 -25.92 20.98
CA ALA A 26 10.75 -26.47 19.82
C ALA A 26 10.32 -27.93 20.03
N ALA A 27 11.13 -28.72 20.76
CA ALA A 27 10.82 -30.11 21.06
C ALA A 27 9.72 -30.28 22.15
N GLN A 28 9.51 -29.27 23.02
CA GLN A 28 8.45 -29.29 24.04
C GLN A 28 7.09 -28.76 23.52
N ALA A 29 7.03 -28.17 22.33
CA ALA A 29 5.80 -27.71 21.68
C ALA A 29 5.02 -28.83 20.94
N GLY A 30 5.49 -30.10 21.05
CA GLY A 30 4.82 -31.26 20.50
C GLY A 30 3.83 -31.90 21.47
N GLY A 31 2.64 -31.31 21.62
CA GLY A 31 1.56 -31.96 22.36
C GLY A 31 0.56 -30.97 22.98
N GLY A 32 -0.47 -30.59 22.27
CA GLY A 32 -1.60 -29.85 22.83
C GLY A 32 -2.20 -28.86 21.85
N GLU A 33 -3.34 -29.25 21.33
CA GLU A 33 -4.24 -28.42 20.52
C GLU A 33 -4.44 -27.02 21.09
N LYS A 34 -3.79 -26.03 20.49
CA LYS A 34 -4.20 -24.61 20.45
C LYS A 34 -3.87 -24.04 19.08
N GLU A 35 -4.31 -24.73 18.07
CA GLU A 35 -4.51 -24.11 16.76
C GLU A 35 -5.87 -23.45 16.79
N SER A 36 -5.94 -22.15 16.44
CA SER A 36 -6.83 -21.74 15.37
C SER A 36 -6.98 -20.23 15.19
N LEU A 37 -6.68 -19.38 16.20
CA LEU A 37 -6.96 -17.96 16.00
C LEU A 37 -5.82 -17.20 15.31
N THR A 38 -4.57 -17.49 15.67
CA THR A 38 -3.42 -16.71 15.15
C THR A 38 -3.04 -17.13 13.72
N VAL A 39 -3.22 -18.42 13.38
CA VAL A 39 -2.92 -18.92 12.02
C VAL A 39 -3.95 -18.45 11.00
N ALA A 40 -5.23 -18.36 11.40
CA ALA A 40 -6.30 -17.85 10.53
C ALA A 40 -6.09 -16.38 10.17
N LEU A 41 -5.74 -15.53 11.15
CA LEU A 41 -5.47 -14.10 10.93
C LEU A 41 -4.23 -13.89 10.04
N ALA A 42 -3.15 -14.67 10.25
CA ALA A 42 -1.96 -14.60 9.40
C ALA A 42 -2.20 -15.10 7.97
N HIS A 43 -3.13 -16.05 7.79
CA HIS A 43 -3.49 -16.56 6.47
C HIS A 43 -4.38 -15.57 5.70
N GLU A 44 -5.31 -14.90 6.38
CA GLU A 44 -6.12 -13.84 5.76
C GLU A 44 -5.26 -12.62 5.39
N SER A 45 -4.35 -12.20 6.25
CA SER A 45 -3.42 -11.10 5.95
C SER A 45 -2.58 -11.41 4.70
N ARG A 46 -2.00 -12.61 4.60
CA ARG A 46 -1.22 -13.03 3.43
C ARG A 46 -2.05 -13.12 2.14
N GLN A 47 -3.33 -13.49 2.24
CA GLN A 47 -4.20 -13.50 1.06
C GLN A 47 -4.55 -12.10 0.58
N VAL A 48 -4.76 -11.16 1.50
CA VAL A 48 -5.01 -9.74 1.17
C VAL A 48 -3.76 -9.11 0.56
N GLU A 49 -2.59 -9.32 1.16
CA GLU A 49 -1.30 -8.84 0.62
C GLU A 49 -1.02 -9.38 -0.79
N ASN A 50 -1.18 -10.68 -1.01
CA ASN A 50 -0.99 -11.30 -2.31
C ASN A 50 -1.96 -10.75 -3.36
N TYR A 51 -3.23 -10.54 -2.99
CA TYR A 51 -4.21 -9.94 -3.88
C TYR A 51 -3.87 -8.49 -4.24
N ALA A 52 -3.47 -7.70 -3.25
CA ALA A 52 -3.10 -6.31 -3.48
C ALA A 52 -1.87 -6.21 -4.39
N VAL A 53 -0.84 -7.01 -4.15
CA VAL A 53 0.36 -7.09 -4.99
C VAL A 53 0.03 -7.57 -6.40
N GLU A 54 -0.85 -8.57 -6.55
CA GLU A 54 -1.26 -9.06 -7.86
C GLU A 54 -2.10 -8.01 -8.61
N TYR A 55 -3.03 -7.33 -7.92
CA TYR A 55 -3.80 -6.23 -8.48
C TYR A 55 -2.90 -5.11 -8.97
N VAL A 56 -1.91 -4.71 -8.17
CA VAL A 56 -0.92 -3.69 -8.55
C VAL A 56 -0.10 -4.15 -9.75
N LYS A 57 0.47 -5.36 -9.73
CA LYS A 57 1.25 -5.90 -10.85
C LYS A 57 0.45 -5.96 -12.15
N LYS A 58 -0.82 -6.34 -12.08
CA LYS A 58 -1.71 -6.44 -13.24
C LYS A 58 -2.07 -5.09 -13.84
N ASN A 59 -2.15 -4.04 -13.02
CA ASN A 59 -2.62 -2.72 -13.44
C ASN A 59 -1.51 -1.64 -13.52
N ALA A 60 -0.30 -1.93 -13.02
CA ALA A 60 0.82 -0.99 -13.01
C ALA A 60 1.34 -0.59 -14.39
N GLN A 61 0.97 -1.33 -15.45
CA GLN A 61 1.37 -1.03 -16.84
C GLN A 61 0.39 -0.08 -17.56
N ALA A 62 -0.62 0.45 -16.89
CA ALA A 62 -1.51 1.44 -17.48
C ALA A 62 -0.73 2.74 -17.74
N PRO A 63 -0.70 3.26 -18.99
CA PRO A 63 0.04 4.47 -19.32
C PRO A 63 -0.55 5.68 -18.58
N LEU A 64 0.34 6.61 -18.17
CA LEU A 64 0.00 7.90 -17.58
C LEU A 64 -0.93 8.68 -18.51
N PRO A 65 -1.95 9.37 -18.00
CA PRO A 65 -2.71 10.32 -18.79
C PRO A 65 -1.83 11.54 -19.11
N ASN A 66 -1.32 11.60 -20.34
CA ASN A 66 -0.55 12.73 -20.84
C ASN A 66 -1.45 13.97 -20.93
N SER A 67 -1.14 15.02 -20.17
CA SER A 67 -1.87 16.29 -20.14
C SER A 67 -1.51 17.24 -21.29
N THR A 68 -0.73 16.82 -22.30
CA THR A 68 -0.44 17.62 -23.49
C THR A 68 -0.42 16.75 -24.74
N ALA A 69 -1.57 16.47 -25.31
CA ALA A 69 -1.64 15.95 -26.66
C ALA A 69 -2.20 17.01 -27.61
N ARG A 70 -1.35 17.45 -28.52
CA ARG A 70 -1.74 18.14 -29.74
C ARG A 70 -2.71 17.27 -30.52
N ARG A 71 -3.72 17.92 -31.10
CA ARG A 71 -4.67 17.31 -32.01
C ARG A 71 -3.93 16.84 -33.26
N ASP A 72 -4.30 15.66 -33.72
CA ASP A 72 -4.29 15.12 -35.07
C ASP A 72 -3.64 13.72 -35.08
N ALA A 73 -4.47 12.73 -35.05
CA ALA A 73 -4.45 11.46 -35.75
C ALA A 73 -5.45 10.49 -35.10
N GLU A 74 -6.43 10.06 -35.84
CA GLU A 74 -7.37 9.00 -35.49
C GLU A 74 -6.61 7.66 -35.49
N GLU A 75 -6.05 7.28 -34.36
CA GLU A 75 -5.69 5.91 -34.06
C GLU A 75 -6.59 5.41 -32.95
N GLU A 76 -7.24 4.28 -33.15
CA GLU A 76 -8.05 3.58 -32.15
C GLU A 76 -7.19 3.21 -30.94
N LYS A 77 -6.98 4.18 -30.05
CA LYS A 77 -6.29 3.93 -28.77
C LYS A 77 -7.25 3.20 -27.86
N THR A 78 -6.85 2.05 -27.35
CA THR A 78 -7.52 1.35 -26.27
C THR A 78 -7.69 2.31 -25.09
N ILE A 79 -8.91 2.88 -24.96
CA ILE A 79 -9.22 3.81 -23.88
C ILE A 79 -9.41 2.96 -22.62
N SER A 80 -8.60 3.22 -21.61
CA SER A 80 -8.84 2.65 -20.28
C SER A 80 -10.29 2.93 -19.86
N VAL A 81 -10.95 1.96 -19.25
CA VAL A 81 -12.35 2.07 -18.79
C VAL A 81 -12.57 3.34 -17.93
N TYR A 82 -11.49 3.84 -17.33
CA TYR A 82 -11.48 5.06 -16.50
C TYR A 82 -11.23 6.36 -17.27
N GLN A 83 -10.91 6.32 -18.57
CA GLN A 83 -10.61 7.51 -19.40
C GLN A 83 -11.70 7.90 -20.39
N LYS A 84 -12.94 7.47 -20.22
CA LYS A 84 -14.04 7.99 -21.05
C LYS A 84 -14.18 9.50 -20.84
N LYS A 85 -13.85 10.29 -21.85
CA LYS A 85 -14.09 11.73 -21.87
C LYS A 85 -15.55 12.02 -21.50
N GLY A 86 -15.78 12.79 -20.41
CA GLY A 86 -17.11 13.18 -19.96
C GLY A 86 -17.71 12.35 -18.82
N VAL A 87 -17.05 11.28 -18.36
CA VAL A 87 -17.48 10.60 -17.14
C VAL A 87 -16.89 11.34 -15.95
N SER A 88 -17.76 11.93 -15.12
CA SER A 88 -17.36 12.49 -13.84
C SER A 88 -16.70 11.39 -13.01
N ARG A 89 -15.42 11.58 -12.67
CA ARG A 89 -14.70 10.64 -11.79
C ARG A 89 -15.30 10.75 -10.40
N CYS A 90 -15.88 9.67 -9.92
CA CYS A 90 -16.47 9.64 -8.58
C CYS A 90 -15.37 9.60 -7.51
N ILE A 91 -15.44 10.49 -6.54
CA ILE A 91 -14.48 10.56 -5.43
C ILE A 91 -14.73 9.37 -4.50
N ALA A 92 -13.69 8.58 -4.26
CA ALA A 92 -13.73 7.46 -3.34
C ALA A 92 -13.29 7.84 -1.91
N GLY A 93 -12.43 8.85 -1.79
CA GLY A 93 -11.90 9.37 -0.54
C GLY A 93 -11.04 10.59 -0.76
N TRP A 94 -10.34 11.02 0.29
CA TRP A 94 -9.40 12.13 0.26
C TRP A 94 -8.15 11.79 1.06
N LEU A 95 -7.05 12.41 0.67
CA LEU A 95 -5.89 12.61 1.54
C LEU A 95 -5.93 14.07 1.98
N VAL A 96 -5.85 14.32 3.27
CA VAL A 96 -5.81 15.66 3.87
C VAL A 96 -4.44 15.89 4.47
N CYS A 97 -3.74 16.92 4.04
CA CYS A 97 -2.42 17.23 4.58
C CYS A 97 -2.55 17.78 6.00
N VAL A 98 -2.01 17.02 6.96
CA VAL A 98 -2.01 17.36 8.39
C VAL A 98 -0.65 17.86 8.88
N GLU A 99 0.44 17.64 8.09
CA GLU A 99 1.78 18.18 8.35
C GLU A 99 2.54 18.34 7.02
N GLY A 100 3.33 19.40 6.89
CA GLY A 100 4.13 19.73 5.71
C GLY A 100 3.71 21.03 5.04
N GLU A 101 4.30 21.33 3.85
CA GLU A 101 4.06 22.60 3.14
C GLU A 101 2.63 22.77 2.63
N ALA A 102 1.94 21.65 2.39
CA ALA A 102 0.56 21.61 1.92
C ALA A 102 -0.48 21.55 3.07
N TYR A 103 -0.12 21.93 4.29
CA TYR A 103 -0.99 21.83 5.47
C TYR A 103 -2.40 22.38 5.22
N GLY A 104 -3.43 21.57 5.53
CA GLY A 104 -4.83 21.88 5.33
C GLY A 104 -5.37 21.68 3.91
N LYS A 105 -4.50 21.32 2.94
CA LYS A 105 -4.92 21.00 1.58
C LYS A 105 -5.45 19.58 1.50
N ASP A 106 -6.49 19.38 0.70
CA ASP A 106 -7.06 18.08 0.39
C ASP A 106 -6.72 17.63 -1.03
N PHE A 107 -6.62 16.32 -1.21
CA PHE A 107 -6.37 15.66 -2.49
C PHE A 107 -7.40 14.55 -2.69
N PRO A 108 -8.27 14.65 -3.71
CA PRO A 108 -9.29 13.64 -3.95
C PRO A 108 -8.68 12.35 -4.49
N ILE A 109 -9.17 11.21 -3.97
CA ILE A 109 -8.85 9.86 -4.43
C ILE A 109 -9.99 9.34 -5.29
N TYR A 110 -9.65 8.75 -6.42
CA TYR A 110 -10.58 8.16 -7.38
C TYR A 110 -10.37 6.64 -7.50
N ALA A 111 -11.25 5.99 -8.23
CA ALA A 111 -11.12 4.55 -8.50
C ALA A 111 -9.83 4.24 -9.28
N GLY A 112 -9.18 3.15 -8.90
CA GLY A 112 -7.90 2.71 -9.44
C GLY A 112 -6.71 3.42 -8.79
N PHE A 113 -5.67 3.67 -9.58
CA PHE A 113 -4.42 4.26 -9.12
C PHE A 113 -4.53 5.78 -9.01
N ASN A 114 -4.05 6.33 -7.90
CA ASN A 114 -3.84 7.75 -7.66
C ASN A 114 -2.35 7.91 -7.31
N ARG A 115 -1.55 8.30 -8.29
CA ARG A 115 -0.09 8.41 -8.16
C ARG A 115 0.28 9.67 -7.43
N ILE A 116 1.21 9.56 -6.51
CA ILE A 116 1.71 10.66 -5.68
C ILE A 116 3.18 10.88 -5.99
N GLY A 117 3.55 12.12 -6.25
CA GLY A 117 4.92 12.52 -6.50
C GLY A 117 5.04 14.02 -6.66
N ARG A 118 6.26 14.51 -6.86
CA ARG A 118 6.53 15.95 -6.96
C ARG A 118 6.26 16.53 -8.34
N SER A 119 6.28 15.72 -9.40
CA SER A 119 5.99 16.19 -10.76
C SER A 119 4.49 16.40 -10.98
N HIS A 120 4.14 17.44 -11.75
CA HIS A 120 2.77 17.69 -12.21
C HIS A 120 2.19 16.58 -13.12
N SER A 121 2.99 15.58 -13.49
CA SER A 121 2.51 14.40 -14.20
C SER A 121 1.80 13.38 -13.30
N ASN A 122 1.91 13.55 -11.98
CA ASN A 122 1.22 12.71 -11.01
C ASN A 122 -0.23 13.18 -10.80
N ASP A 123 -1.08 12.29 -10.29
CA ASP A 123 -2.47 12.62 -9.95
C ASP A 123 -2.53 13.53 -8.70
N ILE A 124 -1.63 13.31 -7.76
CA ILE A 124 -1.45 14.08 -6.53
C ILE A 124 -0.02 14.62 -6.52
N VAL A 125 0.11 15.94 -6.43
CA VAL A 125 1.39 16.63 -6.44
C VAL A 125 1.70 17.16 -5.05
N LEU A 126 2.81 16.66 -4.48
CA LEU A 126 3.38 17.14 -3.22
C LEU A 126 4.66 17.90 -3.51
N ASP A 127 4.69 19.18 -3.18
CA ASP A 127 5.87 20.05 -3.37
C ASP A 127 6.82 19.88 -2.17
N ASP A 128 7.36 18.68 -2.02
CA ASP A 128 8.26 18.29 -0.95
C ASP A 128 9.55 17.73 -1.58
N PRO A 129 10.74 18.30 -1.27
CA PRO A 129 12.00 17.86 -1.86
C PRO A 129 12.37 16.40 -1.52
N GLN A 130 11.82 15.84 -0.45
CA GLN A 130 12.02 14.44 -0.06
C GLN A 130 11.11 13.48 -0.84
N VAL A 131 10.10 13.99 -1.53
CA VAL A 131 9.21 13.21 -2.39
C VAL A 131 9.84 13.02 -3.77
N SER A 132 9.83 11.82 -4.30
CA SER A 132 10.33 11.51 -5.64
C SER A 132 9.63 12.34 -6.71
N ARG A 133 10.39 12.77 -7.72
CA ARG A 133 9.86 13.64 -8.79
C ARG A 133 8.75 12.95 -9.57
N GLU A 134 8.95 11.70 -9.95
CA GLU A 134 7.94 10.92 -10.64
C GLU A 134 6.98 10.31 -9.62
N GLU A 135 6.76 9.01 -9.67
CA GLU A 135 5.90 8.33 -8.72
C GLU A 135 6.72 7.98 -7.46
N HIS A 136 6.31 8.50 -6.29
CA HIS A 136 6.85 8.10 -4.99
C HIS A 136 6.08 6.91 -4.44
N CYS A 137 4.76 7.00 -4.51
CA CYS A 137 3.84 5.93 -4.15
C CYS A 137 2.51 6.12 -4.89
N SER A 138 1.61 5.18 -4.73
CA SER A 138 0.23 5.27 -5.20
C SER A 138 -0.75 4.93 -4.08
N VAL A 139 -1.86 5.66 -4.01
CA VAL A 139 -3.05 5.21 -3.28
C VAL A 139 -4.02 4.59 -4.26
N ILE A 140 -4.47 3.38 -3.97
CA ILE A 140 -5.28 2.57 -4.86
C ILE A 140 -6.63 2.31 -4.22
N TYR A 141 -7.72 2.69 -4.89
CA TYR A 141 -9.05 2.27 -4.49
C TYR A 141 -9.52 1.11 -5.36
N GLU A 142 -9.74 -0.05 -4.73
CA GLU A 142 -10.27 -1.25 -5.38
C GLU A 142 -11.79 -1.32 -5.20
N GLU A 143 -12.54 -1.03 -6.27
CA GLU A 143 -13.99 -0.89 -6.23
C GLU A 143 -14.75 -2.17 -5.86
N LYS A 144 -14.23 -3.35 -6.24
CA LYS A 144 -14.94 -4.62 -6.03
C LYS A 144 -14.98 -4.99 -4.55
N LYS A 145 -13.85 -4.82 -3.86
CA LYS A 145 -13.72 -5.08 -2.44
C LYS A 145 -14.09 -3.88 -1.57
N ASN A 146 -14.14 -2.68 -2.16
CA ASN A 146 -14.38 -1.40 -1.48
C ASN A 146 -13.31 -1.10 -0.41
N VAL A 147 -12.05 -1.30 -0.79
CA VAL A 147 -10.88 -1.13 0.08
C VAL A 147 -9.84 -0.22 -0.56
N PHE A 148 -8.97 0.37 0.26
CA PHE A 148 -7.90 1.23 -0.17
C PHE A 148 -6.55 0.62 0.22
N TYR A 149 -5.57 0.80 -0.65
CA TYR A 149 -4.20 0.37 -0.43
C TYR A 149 -3.25 1.53 -0.67
N VAL A 150 -2.19 1.60 0.12
CA VAL A 150 -1.00 2.38 -0.22
C VAL A 150 0.07 1.44 -0.74
N PHE A 151 0.74 1.87 -1.81
CA PHE A 151 1.78 1.09 -2.46
C PHE A 151 2.98 1.99 -2.76
N PRO A 152 4.14 1.79 -2.12
CA PRO A 152 5.35 2.54 -2.40
C PRO A 152 5.92 2.13 -3.75
N LYS A 153 6.53 3.07 -4.46
CA LYS A 153 7.35 2.78 -5.63
C LYS A 153 8.73 2.32 -5.18
N ASP A 154 9.32 1.40 -5.92
CA ASP A 154 10.62 0.80 -5.59
C ASP A 154 11.66 1.83 -5.13
N GLY A 155 12.25 1.62 -3.96
CA GLY A 155 13.27 2.46 -3.36
C GLY A 155 12.76 3.70 -2.59
N ASN A 156 11.45 3.94 -2.54
CA ASN A 156 10.87 5.04 -1.79
C ASN A 156 10.32 4.55 -0.43
N LEU A 157 10.49 5.40 0.59
CA LEU A 157 9.99 5.11 1.93
C LEU A 157 8.63 5.77 2.15
N VAL A 158 7.66 4.94 2.55
CA VAL A 158 6.31 5.36 2.91
C VAL A 158 5.96 4.69 4.24
N TYR A 159 5.28 5.40 5.12
CA TYR A 159 4.79 4.85 6.37
C TYR A 159 3.28 4.99 6.44
N ALA A 160 2.60 3.98 6.98
CA ALA A 160 1.20 4.02 7.35
C ALA A 160 1.11 3.90 8.88
N GLY A 161 0.69 4.97 9.54
CA GLY A 161 0.91 5.12 10.97
C GLY A 161 2.40 5.08 11.31
N ASP A 162 2.80 4.18 12.21
CA ASP A 162 4.19 3.97 12.62
C ASP A 162 4.89 2.85 11.84
N GLU A 163 4.22 2.19 10.90
CA GLU A 163 4.74 1.03 10.17
C GLU A 163 5.24 1.42 8.78
N MET A 164 6.43 0.92 8.42
CA MET A 164 6.96 1.09 7.07
C MET A 164 6.22 0.18 6.10
N VAL A 165 5.74 0.76 5.02
CA VAL A 165 5.05 0.05 3.95
C VAL A 165 6.08 -0.53 2.97
N GLU A 166 6.27 -1.83 3.00
CA GLU A 166 7.21 -2.52 2.08
C GLU A 166 6.54 -2.90 0.75
N GLN A 167 5.26 -3.22 0.80
CA GLN A 167 4.45 -3.64 -0.35
C GLN A 167 3.09 -2.93 -0.31
N ALA A 168 2.08 -3.46 -1.01
CA ALA A 168 0.73 -2.94 -0.90
C ALA A 168 0.15 -3.22 0.49
N GLN A 169 -0.18 -2.17 1.22
CA GLN A 169 -0.78 -2.23 2.55
C GLN A 169 -2.17 -1.60 2.52
N GLU A 170 -3.15 -2.28 3.11
CA GLU A 170 -4.49 -1.74 3.27
C GLU A 170 -4.47 -0.58 4.28
N VAL A 171 -5.19 0.51 3.95
CA VAL A 171 -5.29 1.69 4.80
C VAL A 171 -6.73 1.98 5.16
N SER A 172 -6.93 2.37 6.43
CA SER A 172 -8.23 2.68 7.01
C SER A 172 -8.42 4.19 7.16
N SER A 173 -9.70 4.62 7.15
CA SER A 173 -10.03 6.04 7.36
C SER A 173 -9.58 6.53 8.73
N GLY A 174 -8.87 7.64 8.75
CA GLY A 174 -8.22 8.24 9.93
C GLY A 174 -6.76 7.85 10.09
N GLU A 175 -6.24 6.96 9.24
CA GLU A 175 -4.83 6.57 9.26
C GLU A 175 -3.98 7.64 8.56
N VAL A 176 -2.81 7.90 9.13
CA VAL A 176 -1.86 8.90 8.59
C VAL A 176 -0.81 8.22 7.74
N ILE A 177 -0.67 8.68 6.50
CA ILE A 177 0.35 8.23 5.56
C ILE A 177 1.46 9.28 5.52
N THR A 178 2.69 8.87 5.84
CA THR A 178 3.86 9.75 5.80
C THR A 178 4.69 9.49 4.55
N ILE A 179 4.93 10.56 3.78
CA ILE A 179 5.63 10.55 2.50
C ILE A 179 6.64 11.71 2.51
N GLY A 180 7.92 11.39 2.65
CA GLY A 180 8.94 12.42 2.87
C GLY A 180 8.72 13.16 4.18
N GLY A 181 8.66 14.48 4.13
CA GLY A 181 8.31 15.35 5.27
C GLY A 181 6.81 15.67 5.37
N THR A 182 5.98 15.08 4.51
CA THR A 182 4.54 15.38 4.42
C THR A 182 3.72 14.27 5.07
N GLN A 183 2.79 14.62 5.96
CA GLN A 183 1.83 13.70 6.56
C GLN A 183 0.42 13.96 6.01
N LEU A 184 -0.22 12.88 5.56
CA LEU A 184 -1.53 12.91 4.93
C LEU A 184 -2.49 11.99 5.67
N GLU A 185 -3.53 12.55 6.29
CA GLU A 185 -4.60 11.76 6.87
C GLU A 185 -5.52 11.24 5.76
N PHE A 186 -5.75 9.93 5.75
CA PHE A 186 -6.66 9.32 4.80
C PHE A 186 -8.11 9.37 5.29
N VAL A 187 -9.01 9.89 4.46
CA VAL A 187 -10.45 9.97 4.73
C VAL A 187 -11.22 9.22 3.66
N ALA A 188 -11.81 8.08 4.02
CA ALA A 188 -12.61 7.28 3.12
C ALA A 188 -14.03 7.84 2.95
N PHE A 189 -14.44 8.11 1.71
CA PHE A 189 -15.84 8.35 1.37
C PHE A 189 -16.57 7.02 1.12
N CYS A 190 -15.93 6.13 0.35
CA CYS A 190 -16.42 4.78 0.12
C CYS A 190 -15.91 3.88 1.27
N LYS A 191 -16.82 3.31 2.06
CA LYS A 191 -16.51 2.38 3.16
C LYS A 191 -17.71 1.52 3.53
N GLY A 192 -17.47 0.28 3.96
CA GLY A 192 -18.51 -0.68 4.27
C GLY A 192 -19.41 -0.91 3.06
N GLU A 193 -20.70 -0.64 3.19
CA GLU A 193 -21.66 -0.75 2.09
C GLU A 193 -21.71 0.48 1.18
N LYS A 194 -21.15 1.61 1.64
CA LYS A 194 -21.16 2.86 0.90
C LYS A 194 -20.16 2.82 -0.26
N ARG A 195 -20.68 2.78 -1.48
CA ARG A 195 -19.91 2.83 -2.73
C ARG A 195 -20.75 3.49 -3.82
N TRP A 196 -20.08 3.93 -4.86
CA TRP A 196 -20.79 4.41 -6.04
C TRP A 196 -21.45 3.25 -6.78
N ALA A 197 -22.77 3.35 -7.00
CA ALA A 197 -23.46 2.39 -7.85
C ALA A 197 -22.99 2.57 -9.31
N LYS A 198 -22.65 1.46 -9.99
CA LYS A 198 -22.44 1.51 -11.44
C LYS A 198 -23.78 1.92 -12.07
N LYS A 199 -23.83 3.09 -12.71
CA LYS A 199 -24.92 3.40 -13.62
C LYS A 199 -24.79 2.47 -14.81
N GLY A 200 -25.72 1.49 -14.92
CA GLY A 200 -25.86 0.60 -16.05
C GLY A 200 -26.14 1.36 -17.35
#